data_bd12813472d0482911d0d84b1f1c06aa
#
_entry.id   bd12813472d0482911d0d84b1f1c06aa
#
_cell.length_a   1.000
_cell.length_b   1.000
_cell.length_c   1.000
_cell.angle_alpha   90.00
_cell.angle_beta   90.00
_cell.angle_gamma   90.00
#
_symmetry.space_group_name_H-M   'P 1'
#
loop_
_entity.id
_entity.type
_entity.pdbx_description
1 polymer ?
#
loop_
_entity_poly.entity_id
_entity_poly.type
_entity_poly.pdbx_seq_one_letter_code
_entity_poly.pdbx_strand_id
1 'polypeptide(L)'
;MIKEAIIKLSKKENLIYTEAEEVMNEIMEGKASDVQKSAYLTALSMKGETIDEITASAAGMRAHCIKLLHDMDVLEIVGTGGDGANSFNISTTSSLVIAAAGIPVAKHGNRAASSKSGAADVLEALGVKIDVAPERSTQLLKDIQICFLFAQNYHIAMKYVGPIRKELGIRTVFNILGPLSNPAGANMELMGVYDESLVEPLARVMANLGVVRGMVVYGQDKLDEISMCAPTTVCEIKEGTFTSYEITPEQFGYERCEKGALTGGTPQENAQITLDIISGKEQGAKRNAVCLNAGAAIYLAGKADSIEAGVRKAEQIIDEGLALKKLEKFKEESNK
;
A
#
# COMPACT_ATOMS: atom_id res chain seq x y z
N MET A 1 30.30 5.73 1.76
CA MET A 1 29.37 6.21 0.69
C MET A 1 28.45 7.35 1.13
N ILE A 2 27.80 7.31 2.33
CA ILE A 2 26.80 8.34 2.72
C ILE A 2 27.35 9.78 2.75
N LYS A 3 28.61 10.00 3.12
CA LYS A 3 29.23 11.34 3.13
C LYS A 3 29.35 11.94 1.73
N GLU A 4 29.78 11.15 0.77
CA GLU A 4 29.92 11.53 -0.63
C GLU A 4 28.54 11.82 -1.23
N ALA A 5 27.55 10.98 -0.92
CA ALA A 5 26.17 11.17 -1.34
C ALA A 5 25.59 12.50 -0.81
N ILE A 6 25.81 12.83 0.47
CA ILE A 6 25.38 14.12 1.06
C ILE A 6 26.00 15.29 0.29
N ILE A 7 27.30 15.22 -0.05
CA ILE A 7 27.98 16.29 -0.80
C ILE A 7 27.36 16.47 -2.21
N LYS A 8 27.06 15.38 -2.92
CA LYS A 8 26.37 15.43 -4.22
C LYS A 8 24.98 16.06 -4.09
N LEU A 9 24.16 15.54 -3.16
CA LEU A 9 22.78 15.99 -2.95
C LEU A 9 22.73 17.47 -2.53
N SER A 10 23.71 17.97 -1.75
CA SER A 10 23.80 19.38 -1.36
C SER A 10 24.04 20.32 -2.55
N LYS A 11 24.60 19.79 -3.64
CA LYS A 11 24.75 20.50 -4.93
C LYS A 11 23.60 20.25 -5.89
N LYS A 12 22.54 19.56 -5.46
CA LYS A 12 21.39 19.11 -6.27
C LYS A 12 21.77 18.13 -7.39
N GLU A 13 22.89 17.43 -7.24
CA GLU A 13 23.29 16.34 -8.14
C GLU A 13 22.52 15.06 -7.80
N ASN A 14 22.16 14.28 -8.81
CA ASN A 14 21.49 13.00 -8.63
C ASN A 14 22.52 11.92 -8.24
N LEU A 15 22.05 10.96 -7.43
CA LEU A 15 22.78 9.73 -7.17
C LEU A 15 22.44 8.72 -8.28
N ILE A 16 23.44 7.95 -8.72
CA ILE A 16 23.16 6.77 -9.51
C ILE A 16 22.62 5.66 -8.62
N TYR A 17 21.98 4.65 -9.24
CA TYR A 17 21.34 3.54 -8.52
C TYR A 17 22.26 2.91 -7.45
N THR A 18 23.50 2.56 -7.82
CA THR A 18 24.44 1.89 -6.93
C THR A 18 24.86 2.75 -5.72
N GLU A 19 24.99 4.07 -5.89
CA GLU A 19 25.28 4.99 -4.79
C GLU A 19 24.11 5.06 -3.79
N ALA A 20 22.89 5.20 -4.30
CA ALA A 20 21.70 5.27 -3.45
C ALA A 20 21.43 3.94 -2.72
N GLU A 21 21.66 2.80 -3.38
CA GLU A 21 21.55 1.47 -2.78
C GLU A 21 22.57 1.27 -1.66
N GLU A 22 23.82 1.65 -1.89
CA GLU A 22 24.88 1.53 -0.89
C GLU A 22 24.62 2.41 0.33
N VAL A 23 24.13 3.65 0.14
CA VAL A 23 23.70 4.50 1.24
C VAL A 23 22.55 3.90 2.03
N MET A 24 21.55 3.34 1.35
CA MET A 24 20.44 2.68 2.04
C MET A 24 20.92 1.47 2.84
N ASN A 25 21.84 0.68 2.30
CA ASN A 25 22.45 -0.43 3.02
C ASN A 25 23.19 0.05 4.27
N GLU A 26 24.01 1.13 4.20
CA GLU A 26 24.67 1.73 5.37
C GLU A 26 23.66 2.16 6.45
N ILE A 27 22.52 2.72 6.03
CA ILE A 27 21.44 3.16 6.94
C ILE A 27 20.80 1.94 7.61
N MET A 28 20.40 0.91 6.82
CA MET A 28 19.70 -0.26 7.31
C MET A 28 20.59 -1.18 8.17
N GLU A 29 21.90 -1.14 7.99
CA GLU A 29 22.87 -1.82 8.82
C GLU A 29 23.23 -1.05 10.11
N GLY A 30 22.73 0.19 10.27
CA GLY A 30 23.04 1.05 11.42
C GLY A 30 24.46 1.63 11.41
N LYS A 31 25.14 1.61 10.26
CA LYS A 31 26.51 2.15 10.12
C LYS A 31 26.57 3.66 10.02
N ALA A 32 25.50 4.29 9.52
CA ALA A 32 25.39 5.74 9.40
C ALA A 32 25.04 6.38 10.76
N SER A 33 25.69 7.49 11.11
CA SER A 33 25.31 8.27 12.31
C SER A 33 23.97 8.99 12.10
N ASP A 34 23.33 9.40 13.20
CA ASP A 34 22.04 10.11 13.14
C ASP A 34 22.16 11.44 12.39
N VAL A 35 23.28 12.14 12.54
CA VAL A 35 23.60 13.37 11.79
C VAL A 35 23.69 13.10 10.29
N GLN A 36 24.35 12.01 9.89
CA GLN A 36 24.48 11.62 8.49
C GLN A 36 23.12 11.23 7.88
N LYS A 37 22.33 10.43 8.60
CA LYS A 37 20.97 10.05 8.18
C LYS A 37 20.09 11.28 8.01
N SER A 38 20.10 12.20 8.99
CA SER A 38 19.32 13.45 8.92
C SER A 38 19.73 14.31 7.74
N ALA A 39 21.03 14.50 7.52
CA ALA A 39 21.55 15.29 6.40
C ALA A 39 21.19 14.67 5.05
N TYR A 40 21.35 13.33 4.91
CA TYR A 40 21.03 12.60 3.69
C TYR A 40 19.54 12.70 3.34
N LEU A 41 18.67 12.37 4.28
CA LEU A 41 17.22 12.38 4.08
C LEU A 41 16.69 13.78 3.75
N THR A 42 17.20 14.80 4.43
CA THR A 42 16.83 16.19 4.18
C THR A 42 17.32 16.66 2.81
N ALA A 43 18.58 16.42 2.46
CA ALA A 43 19.14 16.82 1.18
C ALA A 43 18.45 16.12 -0.01
N LEU A 44 18.16 14.82 0.12
CA LEU A 44 17.46 14.05 -0.89
C LEU A 44 16.02 14.59 -1.10
N SER A 45 15.28 14.83 -0.02
CA SER A 45 13.94 15.41 -0.06
C SER A 45 13.92 16.83 -0.66
N MET A 46 14.91 17.68 -0.31
CA MET A 46 15.01 19.04 -0.87
C MET A 46 15.39 19.06 -2.36
N LYS A 47 16.13 18.08 -2.82
CA LYS A 47 16.46 17.91 -4.24
C LYS A 47 15.25 17.38 -5.03
N GLY A 48 14.47 16.51 -4.44
CA GLY A 48 13.48 15.66 -5.10
C GLY A 48 14.11 14.35 -5.58
N GLU A 49 13.50 13.25 -5.22
CA GLU A 49 13.99 11.90 -5.54
C GLU A 49 13.81 11.55 -7.02
N THR A 50 14.79 10.92 -7.62
CA THR A 50 14.69 10.32 -8.95
C THR A 50 14.15 8.89 -8.89
N ILE A 51 13.69 8.37 -10.04
CA ILE A 51 13.24 6.96 -10.16
C ILE A 51 14.33 6.01 -9.69
N ASP A 52 15.59 6.22 -10.09
CA ASP A 52 16.72 5.38 -9.70
C ASP A 52 16.99 5.44 -8.20
N GLU A 53 16.95 6.64 -7.59
CA GLU A 53 17.14 6.81 -6.15
C GLU A 53 16.04 6.15 -5.33
N ILE A 54 14.78 6.25 -5.77
CA ILE A 54 13.65 5.57 -5.12
C ILE A 54 13.78 4.05 -5.28
N THR A 55 14.04 3.59 -6.51
CA THR A 55 14.19 2.14 -6.81
C THR A 55 15.30 1.53 -5.96
N ALA A 56 16.47 2.16 -5.93
CA ALA A 56 17.62 1.72 -5.15
C ALA A 56 17.33 1.71 -3.64
N SER A 57 16.66 2.75 -3.14
CA SER A 57 16.26 2.84 -1.73
C SER A 57 15.28 1.72 -1.34
N ALA A 58 14.30 1.42 -2.21
CA ALA A 58 13.36 0.33 -1.99
C ALA A 58 14.05 -1.04 -2.06
N ALA A 59 14.96 -1.25 -3.01
CA ALA A 59 15.75 -2.47 -3.13
C ALA A 59 16.61 -2.72 -1.89
N GLY A 60 17.31 -1.69 -1.41
CA GLY A 60 18.08 -1.74 -0.16
C GLY A 60 17.21 -2.08 1.05
N MET A 61 16.02 -1.47 1.16
CA MET A 61 15.07 -1.78 2.24
C MET A 61 14.56 -3.24 2.15
N ARG A 62 14.23 -3.74 0.94
CA ARG A 62 13.83 -5.14 0.71
C ARG A 62 14.95 -6.14 1.02
N ALA A 63 16.21 -5.77 0.81
CA ALA A 63 17.36 -6.62 1.12
C ALA A 63 17.52 -6.86 2.63
N HIS A 64 17.07 -5.92 3.44
CA HIS A 64 17.16 -5.96 4.91
C HIS A 64 15.85 -6.33 5.61
N CYS A 65 14.81 -6.72 4.89
CA CYS A 65 13.57 -7.22 5.49
C CYS A 65 13.61 -8.75 5.69
N ILE A 66 12.78 -9.23 6.61
CA ILE A 66 12.47 -10.66 6.71
C ILE A 66 11.55 -11.00 5.54
N LYS A 67 12.00 -11.84 4.61
CA LYS A 67 11.23 -12.20 3.41
C LYS A 67 10.17 -13.24 3.73
N LEU A 68 8.98 -13.06 3.18
CA LEU A 68 7.95 -14.09 3.13
C LEU A 68 8.21 -14.99 1.90
N LEU A 69 8.60 -16.24 2.13
CA LEU A 69 8.95 -17.17 1.04
C LEU A 69 7.68 -17.89 0.53
N HIS A 70 7.38 -17.74 -0.74
CA HIS A 70 6.29 -18.42 -1.46
C HIS A 70 6.59 -18.49 -2.96
N ASP A 71 5.75 -19.24 -3.69
CA ASP A 71 5.84 -19.48 -5.13
C ASP A 71 4.56 -19.03 -5.87
N MET A 72 3.77 -18.14 -5.28
CA MET A 72 2.49 -17.68 -5.80
C MET A 72 2.61 -16.28 -6.42
N ASP A 73 1.76 -15.99 -7.41
CA ASP A 73 1.47 -14.61 -7.79
C ASP A 73 0.61 -13.96 -6.70
N VAL A 74 1.09 -12.84 -6.17
CA VAL A 74 0.52 -12.19 -4.99
C VAL A 74 0.21 -10.73 -5.29
N LEU A 75 -0.94 -10.29 -4.80
CA LEU A 75 -1.40 -8.92 -4.93
C LEU A 75 -1.20 -8.15 -3.60
N GLU A 76 -0.70 -6.93 -3.72
CA GLU A 76 -0.73 -5.89 -2.70
C GLU A 76 -1.77 -4.82 -3.07
N ILE A 77 -2.50 -4.34 -2.08
CA ILE A 77 -3.32 -3.13 -2.19
C ILE A 77 -2.97 -2.20 -1.02
N VAL A 78 -2.48 -1.01 -1.32
CA VAL A 78 -1.88 -0.13 -0.30
C VAL A 78 -1.91 1.33 -0.73
N GLY A 79 -2.04 2.26 0.23
CA GLY A 79 -1.77 3.67 0.03
C GLY A 79 -0.46 4.08 0.70
N THR A 80 0.15 5.15 0.21
CA THR A 80 1.33 5.76 0.85
C THR A 80 1.02 6.32 2.23
N GLY A 81 -0.25 6.63 2.49
CA GLY A 81 -0.66 7.41 3.64
C GLY A 81 -0.25 8.88 3.52
N GLY A 82 -0.58 9.66 4.55
CA GLY A 82 -0.18 11.07 4.61
C GLY A 82 -0.95 12.01 3.68
N ASP A 83 -2.07 11.57 3.13
CA ASP A 83 -2.98 12.32 2.27
C ASP A 83 -3.85 13.34 3.05
N GLY A 84 -4.00 13.13 4.36
CA GLY A 84 -4.83 13.97 5.24
C GLY A 84 -6.34 13.79 5.05
N ALA A 85 -6.78 12.80 4.29
CA ALA A 85 -8.19 12.58 3.98
C ALA A 85 -9.00 12.05 5.19
N ASN A 86 -8.33 11.41 6.16
CA ASN A 86 -8.98 10.75 7.29
C ASN A 86 -10.07 9.75 6.89
N SER A 87 -9.88 9.08 5.75
CA SER A 87 -10.79 8.06 5.25
C SER A 87 -10.82 6.84 6.18
N PHE A 88 -11.89 6.05 6.11
CA PHE A 88 -11.87 4.71 6.70
C PHE A 88 -10.86 3.82 5.96
N ASN A 89 -10.56 2.63 6.51
CA ASN A 89 -9.52 1.75 5.94
C ASN A 89 -9.98 1.07 4.64
N ILE A 90 -10.05 1.85 3.54
CA ILE A 90 -10.55 1.43 2.22
C ILE A 90 -9.75 0.23 1.71
N SER A 91 -8.42 0.35 1.57
CA SER A 91 -7.57 -0.72 1.05
C SER A 91 -7.60 -1.98 1.90
N THR A 92 -7.70 -1.84 3.24
CA THR A 92 -7.80 -3.01 4.14
C THR A 92 -9.14 -3.73 3.97
N THR A 93 -10.24 -3.00 3.87
CA THR A 93 -11.56 -3.60 3.58
C THR A 93 -11.58 -4.23 2.20
N SER A 94 -11.04 -3.57 1.18
CA SER A 94 -10.92 -4.09 -0.18
C SER A 94 -10.10 -5.38 -0.24
N SER A 95 -9.05 -5.53 0.58
CA SER A 95 -8.22 -6.74 0.62
C SER A 95 -9.02 -8.02 0.95
N LEU A 96 -10.06 -7.90 1.78
CA LEU A 96 -10.96 -9.02 2.10
C LEU A 96 -11.82 -9.41 0.92
N VAL A 97 -12.30 -8.45 0.14
CA VAL A 97 -13.09 -8.66 -1.08
C VAL A 97 -12.22 -9.29 -2.17
N ILE A 98 -11.01 -8.79 -2.36
CA ILE A 98 -10.03 -9.31 -3.33
C ILE A 98 -9.66 -10.77 -3.00
N ALA A 99 -9.37 -11.05 -1.74
CA ALA A 99 -9.06 -12.41 -1.29
C ALA A 99 -10.27 -13.35 -1.44
N ALA A 100 -11.51 -12.84 -1.27
CA ALA A 100 -12.73 -13.61 -1.51
C ALA A 100 -12.97 -13.88 -3.00
N ALA A 101 -12.39 -13.08 -3.91
CA ALA A 101 -12.37 -13.36 -5.35
C ALA A 101 -11.38 -14.47 -5.74
N GLY A 102 -10.67 -15.06 -4.77
CA GLY A 102 -9.68 -16.11 -5.01
C GLY A 102 -8.32 -15.61 -5.49
N ILE A 103 -7.96 -14.39 -5.12
CA ILE A 103 -6.65 -13.77 -5.42
C ILE A 103 -5.81 -13.79 -4.15
N PRO A 104 -4.57 -14.33 -4.18
CA PRO A 104 -3.68 -14.27 -3.03
C PRO A 104 -3.30 -12.83 -2.70
N VAL A 105 -3.62 -12.36 -1.49
CA VAL A 105 -3.32 -11.01 -1.00
C VAL A 105 -2.33 -11.06 0.15
N ALA A 106 -1.15 -10.48 -0.05
CA ALA A 106 -0.19 -10.25 1.04
C ALA A 106 -0.24 -8.76 1.42
N LYS A 107 -1.15 -8.41 2.31
CA LYS A 107 -1.30 -7.02 2.71
C LYS A 107 -0.22 -6.60 3.67
N HIS A 108 0.65 -5.70 3.23
CA HIS A 108 1.64 -5.05 4.08
C HIS A 108 1.03 -3.80 4.72
N GLY A 109 1.33 -3.57 5.98
CA GLY A 109 0.78 -2.41 6.67
C GLY A 109 1.33 -2.20 8.08
N ASN A 110 0.96 -1.05 8.65
CA ASN A 110 1.41 -0.64 9.97
C ASN A 110 0.24 -0.07 10.79
N ARG A 111 0.53 0.29 12.04
CA ARG A 111 -0.37 1.11 12.86
C ARG A 111 -0.44 2.53 12.30
N ALA A 112 -1.46 3.27 12.72
CA ALA A 112 -1.64 4.66 12.34
C ALA A 112 -0.40 5.50 12.67
N ALA A 113 0.02 6.33 11.70
CA ALA A 113 1.07 7.33 11.89
C ALA A 113 0.49 8.75 12.07
N SER A 114 -0.45 9.12 11.21
CA SER A 114 -1.12 10.44 11.21
C SER A 114 -2.65 10.34 11.22
N SER A 115 -3.21 9.21 10.81
CA SER A 115 -4.65 8.92 10.87
C SER A 115 -5.07 8.40 12.25
N LYS A 116 -6.38 8.20 12.45
CA LYS A 116 -6.91 7.62 13.71
C LYS A 116 -6.82 6.09 13.77
N SER A 117 -6.68 5.42 12.62
CA SER A 117 -6.66 3.95 12.50
C SER A 117 -5.83 3.53 11.30
N GLY A 118 -4.75 2.79 11.52
CA GLY A 118 -3.97 2.14 10.48
C GLY A 118 -4.51 0.76 10.12
N ALA A 119 -3.93 0.10 9.12
CA ALA A 119 -4.33 -1.23 8.69
C ALA A 119 -4.21 -2.27 9.82
N ALA A 120 -3.14 -2.22 10.60
CA ALA A 120 -2.93 -3.09 11.75
C ALA A 120 -4.01 -2.89 12.83
N ASP A 121 -4.34 -1.62 13.11
CA ASP A 121 -5.29 -1.27 14.18
C ASP A 121 -6.70 -1.78 13.87
N VAL A 122 -7.17 -1.61 12.62
CA VAL A 122 -8.51 -2.08 12.22
C VAL A 122 -8.58 -3.60 12.14
N LEU A 123 -7.53 -4.29 11.66
CA LEU A 123 -7.50 -5.76 11.63
C LEU A 123 -7.52 -6.36 13.04
N GLU A 124 -6.78 -5.77 13.96
CA GLU A 124 -6.79 -6.17 15.38
C GLU A 124 -8.18 -5.94 16.01
N ALA A 125 -8.83 -4.79 15.72
CA ALA A 125 -10.20 -4.52 16.16
C ALA A 125 -11.24 -5.48 15.55
N LEU A 126 -10.97 -6.02 14.34
CA LEU A 126 -11.77 -7.07 13.70
C LEU A 126 -11.50 -8.47 14.30
N GLY A 127 -10.53 -8.61 15.20
CA GLY A 127 -10.16 -9.87 15.85
C GLY A 127 -9.14 -10.72 15.09
N VAL A 128 -8.49 -10.16 14.06
CA VAL A 128 -7.37 -10.81 13.35
C VAL A 128 -6.11 -10.65 14.18
N LYS A 129 -5.37 -11.74 14.43
CA LYS A 129 -4.05 -11.69 15.06
C LYS A 129 -3.03 -11.20 14.05
N ILE A 130 -2.50 -10.01 14.27
CA ILE A 130 -1.56 -9.35 13.35
C ILE A 130 -0.09 -9.69 13.62
N ASP A 131 0.22 -10.08 14.86
CA ASP A 131 1.56 -10.47 15.30
C ASP A 131 1.71 -11.98 15.19
N VAL A 132 1.96 -12.45 13.97
CA VAL A 132 2.18 -13.86 13.65
C VAL A 132 3.56 -14.04 13.03
N ALA A 133 4.15 -15.23 13.24
CA ALA A 133 5.45 -15.56 12.65
C ALA A 133 5.38 -15.60 11.10
N PRO A 134 6.48 -15.31 10.39
CA PRO A 134 6.51 -15.33 8.91
C PRO A 134 6.04 -16.64 8.32
N GLU A 135 6.36 -17.77 8.94
CA GLU A 135 5.94 -19.11 8.50
C GLU A 135 4.42 -19.25 8.57
N ARG A 136 3.79 -18.67 9.60
CA ARG A 136 2.33 -18.65 9.73
C ARG A 136 1.69 -17.75 8.68
N SER A 137 2.29 -16.59 8.39
CA SER A 137 1.83 -15.72 7.29
C SER A 137 1.89 -16.43 5.93
N THR A 138 2.96 -17.19 5.66
CA THR A 138 3.06 -18.03 4.46
C THR A 138 1.93 -19.08 4.41
N GLN A 139 1.65 -19.73 5.54
CA GLN A 139 0.58 -20.74 5.62
C GLN A 139 -0.80 -20.11 5.39
N LEU A 140 -1.08 -18.95 6.01
CA LEU A 140 -2.33 -18.21 5.81
C LEU A 140 -2.51 -17.83 4.32
N LEU A 141 -1.45 -17.34 3.67
CA LEU A 141 -1.50 -16.99 2.26
C LEU A 141 -1.83 -18.20 1.38
N LYS A 142 -1.27 -19.38 1.67
CA LYS A 142 -1.54 -20.64 0.96
C LYS A 142 -2.94 -21.17 1.21
N ASP A 143 -3.37 -21.22 2.46
CA ASP A 143 -4.61 -21.90 2.87
C ASP A 143 -5.86 -21.07 2.63
N ILE A 144 -5.75 -19.76 2.86
CA ILE A 144 -6.89 -18.85 2.85
C ILE A 144 -6.71 -17.64 1.92
N GLN A 145 -5.58 -17.57 1.20
CA GLN A 145 -5.29 -16.54 0.19
C GLN A 145 -5.26 -15.10 0.75
N ILE A 146 -5.01 -14.94 2.04
CA ILE A 146 -4.79 -13.64 2.64
C ILE A 146 -3.87 -13.76 3.84
N CYS A 147 -2.89 -12.87 3.94
CA CYS A 147 -2.11 -12.66 5.15
C CYS A 147 -1.91 -11.16 5.40
N PHE A 148 -1.58 -10.82 6.64
CA PHE A 148 -1.17 -9.47 7.01
C PHE A 148 0.30 -9.48 7.43
N LEU A 149 1.09 -8.62 6.77
CA LEU A 149 2.51 -8.46 7.03
C LEU A 149 2.68 -7.19 7.86
N PHE A 150 2.74 -7.36 9.18
CA PHE A 150 2.90 -6.25 10.10
C PHE A 150 4.30 -5.66 9.97
N ALA A 151 4.43 -4.43 9.47
CA ALA A 151 5.69 -3.84 9.07
C ALA A 151 6.78 -3.89 10.16
N GLN A 152 6.41 -3.77 11.44
CA GLN A 152 7.36 -3.81 12.55
C GLN A 152 8.04 -5.17 12.71
N ASN A 153 7.36 -6.27 12.32
CA ASN A 153 7.91 -7.62 12.42
C ASN A 153 8.85 -7.94 11.26
N TYR A 154 8.67 -7.31 10.10
CA TYR A 154 9.42 -7.61 8.89
C TYR A 154 10.57 -6.63 8.63
N HIS A 155 10.40 -5.35 8.99
CA HIS A 155 11.38 -4.29 8.75
C HIS A 155 12.11 -3.88 10.03
N ILE A 156 12.78 -4.82 10.68
CA ILE A 156 13.49 -4.58 11.97
C ILE A 156 14.54 -3.46 11.84
N ALA A 157 15.15 -3.29 10.67
CA ALA A 157 16.14 -2.25 10.40
C ALA A 157 15.56 -0.82 10.49
N MET A 158 14.23 -0.65 10.44
CA MET A 158 13.57 0.65 10.63
C MET A 158 13.83 1.28 12.00
N LYS A 159 14.26 0.49 12.99
CA LYS A 159 14.72 1.02 14.29
C LYS A 159 15.85 2.04 14.16
N TYR A 160 16.67 1.95 13.12
CA TYR A 160 17.81 2.84 12.89
C TYR A 160 17.42 4.19 12.27
N VAL A 161 16.21 4.30 11.70
CA VAL A 161 15.78 5.52 11.00
C VAL A 161 14.45 6.10 11.55
N GLY A 162 13.64 5.27 12.19
CA GLY A 162 12.34 5.68 12.73
C GLY A 162 12.38 6.89 13.66
N PRO A 163 13.26 6.92 14.69
CA PRO A 163 13.40 8.07 15.58
C PRO A 163 13.76 9.35 14.84
N ILE A 164 14.69 9.26 13.87
CA ILE A 164 15.17 10.41 13.08
C ILE A 164 14.04 10.99 12.23
N ARG A 165 13.27 10.14 11.54
CA ARG A 165 12.10 10.57 10.76
C ARG A 165 11.08 11.32 11.61
N LYS A 166 10.84 10.82 12.84
CA LYS A 166 9.92 11.46 13.79
C LYS A 166 10.42 12.82 14.22
N GLU A 167 11.73 12.95 14.48
CA GLU A 167 12.35 14.20 14.90
C GLU A 167 12.43 15.22 13.77
N LEU A 168 12.76 14.79 12.54
CA LEU A 168 12.77 15.65 11.36
C LEU A 168 11.38 16.25 11.06
N GLY A 169 10.31 15.49 11.23
CA GLY A 169 8.94 15.97 11.02
C GLY A 169 8.60 16.39 9.58
N ILE A 170 9.46 16.07 8.62
CA ILE A 170 9.26 16.35 7.19
C ILE A 170 9.00 15.06 6.40
N ARG A 171 8.46 15.20 5.19
CA ARG A 171 8.40 14.09 4.24
C ARG A 171 9.80 13.77 3.72
N THR A 172 10.09 12.47 3.62
CA THR A 172 11.34 11.92 3.08
C THR A 172 11.00 10.75 2.17
N VAL A 173 12.00 10.20 1.48
CA VAL A 173 11.84 9.00 0.65
C VAL A 173 11.11 7.86 1.40
N PHE A 174 11.26 7.74 2.70
CA PHE A 174 10.55 6.73 3.51
C PHE A 174 9.03 6.88 3.53
N ASN A 175 8.47 8.00 3.09
CA ASN A 175 7.02 8.16 2.98
C ASN A 175 6.42 7.40 1.79
N ILE A 176 7.26 7.03 0.82
CA ILE A 176 6.86 6.27 -0.36
C ILE A 176 7.46 4.85 -0.40
N LEU A 177 8.46 4.55 0.46
CA LEU A 177 9.10 3.24 0.48
C LEU A 177 8.26 2.13 1.11
N GLY A 178 7.29 2.47 1.98
CA GLY A 178 6.44 1.47 2.64
C GLY A 178 5.73 0.55 1.65
N PRO A 179 4.92 1.08 0.73
CA PRO A 179 4.28 0.31 -0.34
C PRO A 179 5.29 -0.50 -1.18
N LEU A 180 6.39 0.13 -1.58
CA LEU A 180 7.43 -0.47 -2.43
C LEU A 180 8.25 -1.58 -1.76
N SER A 181 8.03 -1.86 -0.48
CA SER A 181 8.88 -2.76 0.32
C SER A 181 8.12 -3.96 0.89
N ASN A 182 7.07 -4.41 0.21
CA ASN A 182 6.30 -5.59 0.65
C ASN A 182 7.21 -6.81 0.81
N PRO A 183 7.26 -7.44 2.02
CA PRO A 183 8.12 -8.59 2.30
C PRO A 183 7.80 -9.85 1.47
N ALA A 184 6.59 -9.96 0.93
CA ALA A 184 6.21 -11.05 0.03
C ALA A 184 6.72 -10.83 -1.42
N GLY A 185 7.25 -9.64 -1.74
CA GLY A 185 7.66 -9.35 -3.12
C GLY A 185 6.48 -9.41 -4.10
N ALA A 186 5.35 -8.81 -3.72
CA ALA A 186 4.15 -8.79 -4.54
C ALA A 186 4.46 -8.38 -5.99
N ASN A 187 4.01 -9.18 -6.94
CA ASN A 187 4.19 -8.94 -8.37
C ASN A 187 2.95 -8.33 -9.05
N MET A 188 1.86 -8.18 -8.28
CA MET A 188 0.69 -7.39 -8.64
C MET A 188 0.44 -6.35 -7.55
N GLU A 189 0.18 -5.09 -7.92
CA GLU A 189 0.04 -4.04 -6.92
C GLU A 189 -0.91 -2.92 -7.36
N LEU A 190 -1.86 -2.55 -6.49
CA LEU A 190 -2.63 -1.31 -6.57
C LEU A 190 -2.12 -0.37 -5.48
N MET A 191 -1.40 0.67 -5.89
CA MET A 191 -0.80 1.66 -4.99
C MET A 191 -1.48 3.02 -5.13
N GLY A 192 -2.02 3.54 -4.04
CA GLY A 192 -2.45 4.93 -3.95
C GLY A 192 -1.34 5.86 -3.49
N VAL A 193 -1.31 7.07 -4.02
CA VAL A 193 -0.30 8.09 -3.67
C VAL A 193 -0.95 9.39 -3.19
N TYR A 194 -0.25 10.08 -2.27
CA TYR A 194 -0.72 11.35 -1.69
C TYR A 194 -0.53 12.58 -2.59
N ASP A 195 0.18 12.43 -3.71
CA ASP A 195 0.52 13.53 -4.64
C ASP A 195 0.50 13.00 -6.07
N GLU A 196 -0.16 13.72 -6.97
CA GLU A 196 -0.33 13.33 -8.36
C GLU A 196 0.99 13.18 -9.11
N SER A 197 1.98 14.01 -8.77
CA SER A 197 3.31 13.98 -9.39
C SER A 197 4.06 12.67 -9.16
N LEU A 198 3.62 11.85 -8.20
CA LEU A 198 4.19 10.54 -7.89
C LEU A 198 3.60 9.40 -8.74
N VAL A 199 2.49 9.62 -9.45
CA VAL A 199 1.75 8.54 -10.14
C VAL A 199 2.65 7.84 -11.17
N GLU A 200 3.17 8.55 -12.16
CA GLU A 200 4.01 7.95 -13.19
C GLU A 200 5.39 7.52 -12.66
N PRO A 201 6.12 8.32 -11.87
CA PRO A 201 7.40 7.89 -11.32
C PRO A 201 7.32 6.60 -10.51
N LEU A 202 6.33 6.45 -9.62
CA LEU A 202 6.19 5.24 -8.80
C LEU A 202 5.72 4.03 -9.60
N ALA A 203 4.95 4.21 -10.68
CA ALA A 203 4.66 3.12 -11.61
C ALA A 203 5.95 2.55 -12.23
N ARG A 204 6.87 3.40 -12.64
CA ARG A 204 8.19 2.96 -13.16
C ARG A 204 9.05 2.29 -12.09
N VAL A 205 9.05 2.82 -10.86
CA VAL A 205 9.73 2.20 -9.73
C VAL A 205 9.16 0.81 -9.43
N MET A 206 7.83 0.67 -9.40
CA MET A 206 7.17 -0.63 -9.18
C MET A 206 7.60 -1.65 -10.24
N ALA A 207 7.60 -1.28 -11.51
CA ALA A 207 8.04 -2.15 -12.60
C ALA A 207 9.52 -2.55 -12.45
N ASN A 208 10.41 -1.62 -12.10
CA ASN A 208 11.82 -1.89 -11.81
C ASN A 208 12.01 -2.86 -10.64
N LEU A 209 11.07 -2.85 -9.68
CA LEU A 209 11.07 -3.74 -8.52
C LEU A 209 10.37 -5.08 -8.74
N GLY A 210 9.93 -5.37 -9.98
CA GLY A 210 9.38 -6.65 -10.38
C GLY A 210 7.86 -6.76 -10.40
N VAL A 211 7.12 -5.64 -10.26
CA VAL A 211 5.67 -5.63 -10.47
C VAL A 211 5.37 -5.79 -11.96
N VAL A 212 4.65 -6.83 -12.32
CA VAL A 212 4.31 -7.15 -13.72
C VAL A 212 2.94 -6.62 -14.13
N ARG A 213 2.04 -6.46 -13.17
CA ARG A 213 0.71 -5.85 -13.36
C ARG A 213 0.41 -4.95 -12.16
N GLY A 214 0.17 -3.69 -12.40
CA GLY A 214 -0.05 -2.74 -11.32
C GLY A 214 -0.79 -1.49 -11.76
N MET A 215 -1.25 -0.74 -10.79
CA MET A 215 -1.74 0.63 -10.96
C MET A 215 -1.18 1.51 -9.86
N VAL A 216 -0.70 2.69 -10.23
CA VAL A 216 -0.53 3.78 -9.29
C VAL A 216 -1.67 4.77 -9.49
N VAL A 217 -2.36 5.11 -8.41
CA VAL A 217 -3.58 5.91 -8.46
C VAL A 217 -3.50 7.12 -7.52
N TYR A 218 -4.14 8.20 -7.93
CA TYR A 218 -4.29 9.41 -7.13
C TYR A 218 -5.70 9.96 -7.32
N GLY A 219 -6.50 9.96 -6.25
CA GLY A 219 -7.78 10.66 -6.23
C GLY A 219 -7.54 12.17 -6.26
N GLN A 220 -8.07 12.88 -7.27
CA GLN A 220 -7.83 14.32 -7.47
C GLN A 220 -8.37 15.19 -6.34
N ASP A 221 -9.11 14.60 -5.42
CA ASP A 221 -9.49 15.19 -4.14
C ASP A 221 -8.44 14.99 -3.02
N LYS A 222 -7.22 14.57 -3.38
CA LYS A 222 -6.08 14.27 -2.49
C LYS A 222 -6.24 12.98 -1.69
N LEU A 223 -6.86 11.98 -2.28
CA LEU A 223 -7.03 10.66 -1.68
C LEU A 223 -5.99 9.69 -2.27
N ASP A 224 -5.29 8.94 -1.44
CA ASP A 224 -4.36 7.88 -1.85
C ASP A 224 -5.08 6.53 -2.10
N GLU A 225 -6.20 6.60 -2.80
CA GLU A 225 -7.05 5.49 -3.24
C GLU A 225 -7.81 5.89 -4.53
N ILE A 226 -8.52 4.97 -5.17
CA ILE A 226 -9.50 5.34 -6.20
C ILE A 226 -10.67 6.05 -5.53
N SER A 227 -10.89 7.31 -5.92
CA SER A 227 -11.84 8.20 -5.24
C SER A 227 -13.28 7.97 -5.67
N MET A 228 -14.20 8.07 -4.68
CA MET A 228 -15.64 8.21 -4.89
C MET A 228 -16.11 9.68 -4.98
N CYS A 229 -15.21 10.65 -4.73
CA CYS A 229 -15.57 12.07 -4.61
C CYS A 229 -15.07 12.89 -5.80
N ALA A 230 -14.08 12.38 -6.55
CA ALA A 230 -13.39 13.08 -7.63
C ALA A 230 -12.94 12.11 -8.72
N PRO A 231 -12.48 12.61 -9.89
CA PRO A 231 -11.72 11.79 -10.81
C PRO A 231 -10.47 11.21 -10.14
N THR A 232 -9.98 10.11 -10.67
CA THR A 232 -8.73 9.48 -10.23
C THR A 232 -7.76 9.38 -11.39
N THR A 233 -6.58 9.95 -11.22
CA THR A 233 -5.45 9.79 -12.15
C THR A 233 -4.83 8.42 -11.95
N VAL A 234 -4.63 7.68 -13.05
CA VAL A 234 -4.11 6.30 -13.04
C VAL A 234 -2.91 6.19 -13.96
N CYS A 235 -1.87 5.49 -13.52
CA CYS A 235 -0.83 4.93 -14.38
C CYS A 235 -0.83 3.41 -14.22
N GLU A 236 -1.28 2.70 -15.25
CA GLU A 236 -1.36 1.25 -15.30
C GLU A 236 -0.08 0.65 -15.85
N ILE A 237 0.39 -0.41 -15.19
CA ILE A 237 1.52 -1.25 -15.61
C ILE A 237 0.95 -2.58 -16.10
N LYS A 238 1.22 -2.92 -17.34
CA LYS A 238 0.83 -4.21 -17.91
C LYS A 238 1.94 -4.72 -18.80
N GLU A 239 2.61 -5.80 -18.37
CA GLU A 239 3.66 -6.48 -19.14
C GLU A 239 4.72 -5.50 -19.70
N GLY A 240 5.21 -4.58 -18.86
CA GLY A 240 6.22 -3.58 -19.20
C GLY A 240 5.70 -2.36 -19.97
N THR A 241 4.41 -2.30 -20.28
CA THR A 241 3.76 -1.13 -20.89
C THR A 241 3.14 -0.25 -19.80
N PHE A 242 3.29 1.07 -19.96
CA PHE A 242 2.70 2.07 -19.07
C PHE A 242 1.61 2.83 -19.81
N THR A 243 0.42 2.90 -19.23
CA THR A 243 -0.72 3.64 -19.81
C THR A 243 -1.30 4.57 -18.76
N SER A 244 -1.31 5.87 -19.03
CA SER A 244 -1.92 6.86 -18.14
C SER A 244 -3.30 7.23 -18.65
N TYR A 245 -4.27 7.28 -17.73
CA TYR A 245 -5.66 7.67 -18.01
C TYR A 245 -6.34 8.16 -16.74
N GLU A 246 -7.57 8.63 -16.88
CA GLU A 246 -8.41 9.07 -15.79
C GLU A 246 -9.65 8.17 -15.71
N ILE A 247 -10.08 7.87 -14.50
CA ILE A 247 -11.35 7.20 -14.23
C ILE A 247 -12.21 8.04 -13.27
N THR A 248 -13.52 7.88 -13.39
CA THR A 248 -14.49 8.59 -12.54
C THR A 248 -15.53 7.61 -11.99
N PRO A 249 -16.15 7.90 -10.84
CA PRO A 249 -17.20 7.03 -10.27
C PRO A 249 -18.35 6.78 -11.24
N GLU A 250 -18.71 7.78 -12.04
CA GLU A 250 -19.84 7.71 -12.98
C GLU A 250 -19.64 6.66 -14.08
N GLN A 251 -18.39 6.39 -14.49
CA GLN A 251 -18.06 5.33 -15.45
C GLN A 251 -18.47 3.93 -14.96
N PHE A 252 -18.60 3.79 -13.63
CA PHE A 252 -19.00 2.54 -12.97
C PHE A 252 -20.45 2.58 -12.45
N GLY A 253 -21.22 3.60 -12.84
CA GLY A 253 -22.62 3.77 -12.44
C GLY A 253 -22.81 4.29 -11.02
N TYR A 254 -21.79 4.89 -10.42
CA TYR A 254 -21.87 5.48 -9.10
C TYR A 254 -21.99 6.99 -9.16
N GLU A 255 -22.80 7.56 -8.28
CA GLU A 255 -22.82 9.01 -8.06
C GLU A 255 -21.69 9.44 -7.14
N ARG A 256 -21.07 10.58 -7.43
CA ARG A 256 -20.04 11.15 -6.54
C ARG A 256 -20.61 11.47 -5.18
N CYS A 257 -19.80 11.28 -4.18
CA CYS A 257 -20.14 11.65 -2.81
C CYS A 257 -19.32 12.84 -2.31
N GLU A 258 -19.77 13.44 -1.22
CA GLU A 258 -18.97 14.40 -0.47
C GLU A 258 -17.87 13.68 0.32
N LYS A 259 -16.71 14.34 0.51
CA LYS A 259 -15.57 13.77 1.25
C LYS A 259 -15.94 13.22 2.63
N GLY A 260 -16.85 13.92 3.33
CA GLY A 260 -17.33 13.50 4.64
C GLY A 260 -17.97 12.10 4.65
N ALA A 261 -18.51 11.65 3.52
CA ALA A 261 -19.12 10.32 3.41
C ALA A 261 -18.09 9.17 3.54
N LEU A 262 -16.81 9.43 3.26
CA LEU A 262 -15.72 8.42 3.36
C LEU A 262 -14.95 8.51 4.67
N THR A 263 -15.31 9.45 5.56
CA THR A 263 -14.58 9.63 6.83
C THR A 263 -14.63 8.36 7.69
N GLY A 264 -13.47 8.01 8.23
CA GLY A 264 -13.30 6.98 9.23
C GLY A 264 -13.23 7.54 10.66
N GLY A 265 -12.94 6.66 11.61
CA GLY A 265 -12.86 6.99 13.02
C GLY A 265 -11.76 6.21 13.74
N THR A 266 -12.05 5.86 14.99
CA THR A 266 -11.22 4.96 15.81
C THR A 266 -11.11 3.57 15.16
N PRO A 267 -10.16 2.73 15.59
CA PRO A 267 -10.08 1.34 15.10
C PRO A 267 -11.40 0.56 15.23
N GLN A 268 -12.13 0.75 16.31
CA GLN A 268 -13.42 0.08 16.56
C GLN A 268 -14.51 0.59 15.60
N GLU A 269 -14.59 1.90 15.37
CA GLU A 269 -15.52 2.49 14.40
C GLU A 269 -15.20 2.03 12.98
N ASN A 270 -13.93 1.98 12.59
CA ASN A 270 -13.52 1.48 11.28
C ASN A 270 -13.73 -0.02 11.12
N ALA A 271 -13.56 -0.82 12.17
CA ALA A 271 -13.94 -2.23 12.19
C ALA A 271 -15.44 -2.42 11.95
N GLN A 272 -16.29 -1.60 12.59
CA GLN A 272 -17.73 -1.64 12.37
C GLN A 272 -18.10 -1.24 10.93
N ILE A 273 -17.47 -0.18 10.39
CA ILE A 273 -17.64 0.22 8.97
C ILE A 273 -17.28 -0.94 8.03
N THR A 274 -16.13 -1.59 8.26
CA THR A 274 -15.72 -2.76 7.48
C THR A 274 -16.74 -3.89 7.56
N LEU A 275 -17.22 -4.23 8.76
CA LEU A 275 -18.24 -5.27 8.96
C LEU A 275 -19.56 -4.93 8.25
N ASP A 276 -20.01 -3.68 8.34
CA ASP A 276 -21.26 -3.25 7.69
C ASP A 276 -21.15 -3.32 6.17
N ILE A 277 -19.98 -2.99 5.60
CA ILE A 277 -19.73 -3.13 4.16
C ILE A 277 -19.73 -4.59 3.74
N ILE A 278 -18.87 -5.42 4.33
CA ILE A 278 -18.69 -6.81 3.86
C ILE A 278 -19.84 -7.75 4.22
N SER A 279 -20.74 -7.31 5.12
CA SER A 279 -22.00 -8.02 5.41
C SER A 279 -23.19 -7.54 4.55
N GLY A 280 -22.97 -6.54 3.67
CA GLY A 280 -24.01 -6.00 2.80
C GLY A 280 -25.00 -5.04 3.49
N LYS A 281 -24.73 -4.60 4.73
CA LYS A 281 -25.58 -3.62 5.42
C LYS A 281 -25.36 -2.20 4.92
N GLU A 282 -24.10 -1.82 4.66
CA GLU A 282 -23.74 -0.54 4.06
C GLU A 282 -23.92 -0.63 2.54
N GLN A 283 -24.75 0.24 1.96
CA GLN A 283 -25.04 0.27 0.51
C GLN A 283 -24.62 1.59 -0.16
N GLY A 284 -24.06 2.52 0.61
CA GLY A 284 -23.71 3.87 0.15
C GLY A 284 -22.27 4.01 -0.33
N ALA A 285 -21.77 5.23 -0.20
CA ALA A 285 -20.45 5.65 -0.72
C ALA A 285 -19.28 4.81 -0.20
N LYS A 286 -19.30 4.36 1.05
CA LYS A 286 -18.23 3.55 1.62
C LYS A 286 -18.14 2.18 0.94
N ARG A 287 -19.28 1.52 0.69
CA ARG A 287 -19.35 0.26 -0.07
C ARG A 287 -18.82 0.48 -1.50
N ASN A 288 -19.26 1.55 -2.16
CA ASN A 288 -18.87 1.85 -3.53
C ASN A 288 -17.36 2.11 -3.63
N ALA A 289 -16.77 2.82 -2.67
CA ALA A 289 -15.32 3.02 -2.61
C ALA A 289 -14.56 1.69 -2.51
N VAL A 290 -15.04 0.75 -1.68
CA VAL A 290 -14.45 -0.60 -1.59
C VAL A 290 -14.63 -1.36 -2.91
N CYS A 291 -15.81 -1.29 -3.55
CA CYS A 291 -16.05 -1.95 -4.82
C CYS A 291 -15.15 -1.41 -5.94
N LEU A 292 -14.90 -0.09 -6.00
CA LEU A 292 -13.99 0.51 -6.98
C LEU A 292 -12.56 0.01 -6.79
N ASN A 293 -12.03 0.10 -5.58
CA ASN A 293 -10.65 -0.27 -5.29
C ASN A 293 -10.45 -1.79 -5.40
N ALA A 294 -11.36 -2.61 -4.88
CA ALA A 294 -11.32 -4.06 -5.04
C ALA A 294 -11.51 -4.48 -6.50
N GLY A 295 -12.42 -3.82 -7.22
CA GLY A 295 -12.70 -4.11 -8.63
C GLY A 295 -11.49 -3.87 -9.54
N ALA A 296 -10.78 -2.74 -9.34
CA ALA A 296 -9.53 -2.46 -10.05
C ALA A 296 -8.47 -3.53 -9.76
N ALA A 297 -8.31 -3.94 -8.49
CA ALA A 297 -7.38 -5.00 -8.12
C ALA A 297 -7.78 -6.38 -8.69
N ILE A 298 -9.07 -6.70 -8.75
CA ILE A 298 -9.59 -7.93 -9.38
C ILE A 298 -9.27 -7.94 -10.88
N TYR A 299 -9.41 -6.80 -11.56
CA TYR A 299 -8.98 -6.63 -12.94
C TYR A 299 -7.47 -6.82 -13.10
N LEU A 300 -6.66 -6.17 -12.25
CA LEU A 300 -5.20 -6.33 -12.25
C LEU A 300 -4.77 -7.79 -12.14
N ALA A 301 -5.42 -8.56 -11.29
CA ALA A 301 -5.15 -9.98 -11.11
C ALA A 301 -5.65 -10.86 -12.26
N GLY A 302 -6.23 -10.29 -13.33
CA GLY A 302 -6.75 -11.03 -14.48
C GLY A 302 -7.99 -11.88 -14.17
N LYS A 303 -8.71 -11.53 -13.10
CA LYS A 303 -9.97 -12.21 -12.71
C LYS A 303 -11.21 -11.50 -13.26
N ALA A 304 -11.02 -10.44 -14.02
CA ALA A 304 -12.03 -9.69 -14.77
C ALA A 304 -11.36 -9.08 -16.01
N ASP A 305 -12.13 -8.89 -17.09
CA ASP A 305 -11.64 -8.40 -18.39
C ASP A 305 -11.51 -6.86 -18.44
N SER A 306 -12.16 -6.17 -17.50
CA SER A 306 -12.12 -4.71 -17.36
C SER A 306 -12.27 -4.31 -15.88
N ILE A 307 -11.93 -3.06 -15.55
CA ILE A 307 -12.18 -2.51 -14.20
C ILE A 307 -13.68 -2.58 -13.89
N GLU A 308 -14.56 -2.23 -14.84
CA GLU A 308 -16.01 -2.31 -14.66
C GLU A 308 -16.47 -3.73 -14.29
N ALA A 309 -16.02 -4.74 -15.04
CA ALA A 309 -16.33 -6.14 -14.73
C ALA A 309 -15.79 -6.55 -13.35
N GLY A 310 -14.62 -6.04 -12.97
CA GLY A 310 -14.06 -6.23 -11.63
C GLY A 310 -14.91 -5.59 -10.53
N VAL A 311 -15.44 -4.39 -10.76
CA VAL A 311 -16.36 -3.70 -9.83
C VAL A 311 -17.63 -4.51 -9.64
N ARG A 312 -18.27 -4.98 -10.73
CA ARG A 312 -19.48 -5.84 -10.64
C ARG A 312 -19.18 -7.13 -9.85
N LYS A 313 -18.01 -7.71 -10.05
CA LYS A 313 -17.58 -8.89 -9.28
C LYS A 313 -17.36 -8.57 -7.79
N ALA A 314 -16.80 -7.43 -7.46
CA ALA A 314 -16.64 -6.99 -6.07
C ALA A 314 -18.00 -6.79 -5.39
N GLU A 315 -18.97 -6.18 -6.08
CA GLU A 315 -20.36 -6.04 -5.59
C GLU A 315 -20.99 -7.39 -5.29
N GLN A 316 -20.90 -8.33 -6.25
CA GLN A 316 -21.43 -9.69 -6.09
C GLN A 316 -20.80 -10.40 -4.88
N ILE A 317 -19.48 -10.32 -4.71
CA ILE A 317 -18.77 -10.94 -3.58
C ILE A 317 -19.28 -10.42 -2.22
N ILE A 318 -19.55 -9.12 -2.14
CA ILE A 318 -20.11 -8.51 -0.94
C ILE A 318 -21.55 -8.98 -0.72
N ASP A 319 -22.39 -8.93 -1.74
CA ASP A 319 -23.81 -9.26 -1.66
C ASP A 319 -24.04 -10.76 -1.33
N GLU A 320 -23.16 -11.65 -1.78
CA GLU A 320 -23.16 -13.07 -1.45
C GLU A 320 -22.54 -13.38 -0.07
N GLY A 321 -22.02 -12.37 0.65
CA GLY A 321 -21.39 -12.51 1.94
C GLY A 321 -20.07 -13.26 1.93
N LEU A 322 -19.40 -13.36 0.76
CA LEU A 322 -18.14 -14.09 0.63
C LEU A 322 -16.98 -13.36 1.29
N ALA A 323 -16.98 -12.02 1.27
CA ALA A 323 -15.99 -11.22 1.97
C ALA A 323 -16.10 -11.36 3.50
N LEU A 324 -17.32 -11.45 4.03
CA LEU A 324 -17.54 -11.72 5.46
C LEU A 324 -17.02 -13.11 5.85
N LYS A 325 -17.32 -14.14 5.07
CA LYS A 325 -16.79 -15.49 5.26
C LYS A 325 -15.26 -15.51 5.22
N LYS A 326 -14.65 -14.71 4.34
CA LYS A 326 -13.19 -14.57 4.25
C LYS A 326 -12.61 -13.97 5.54
N LEU A 327 -13.22 -12.91 6.08
CA LEU A 327 -12.81 -12.33 7.36
C LEU A 327 -12.91 -13.34 8.51
N GLU A 328 -14.05 -14.06 8.64
CA GLU A 328 -14.21 -15.05 9.71
C GLU A 328 -13.14 -16.16 9.62
N LYS A 329 -12.85 -16.62 8.40
CA LYS A 329 -11.76 -17.58 8.17
C LYS A 329 -10.40 -17.00 8.55
N PHE A 330 -10.14 -15.73 8.20
CA PHE A 330 -8.87 -15.05 8.53
C PHE A 330 -8.71 -14.92 10.05
N LYS A 331 -9.78 -14.53 10.78
CA LYS A 331 -9.78 -14.50 12.23
C LYS A 331 -9.45 -15.86 12.82
N GLU A 332 -10.17 -16.89 12.40
CA GLU A 332 -9.98 -18.26 12.89
C GLU A 332 -8.53 -18.71 12.70
N GLU A 333 -8.02 -18.62 11.47
CA GLU A 333 -6.70 -19.15 11.12
C GLU A 333 -5.56 -18.30 11.68
N SER A 334 -5.70 -16.98 11.77
CA SER A 334 -4.65 -16.15 12.37
C SER A 334 -4.46 -16.39 13.88
N ASN A 335 -5.49 -16.86 14.58
CA ASN A 335 -5.46 -17.11 16.03
C ASN A 335 -5.02 -18.54 16.41
N LYS A 336 -4.81 -19.42 15.44
CA LYS A 336 -4.18 -20.72 15.66
C LYS A 336 -2.66 -20.59 15.78
#